data_4cb316f46b776485eb673d344b3ae80b
#
_entry.id   4cb316f46b776485eb673d344b3ae80b
#
_cell.length_a   1.000
_cell.length_b   1.000
_cell.length_c   1.000
_cell.angle_alpha   90.00
_cell.angle_beta   90.00
_cell.angle_gamma   90.00
#
_symmetry.space_group_name_H-M   'P 1'
#
loop_
_entity.id
_entity.type
_entity.pdbx_description
1 polymer ?
#
loop_
_entity_poly.entity_id
_entity_poly.type
_entity_poly.pdbx_seq_one_letter_code
_entity_poly.pdbx_strand_id
1 'polypeptide(L)'
;MTDLLRIKVEKQMHPDLTILSPFDIASEYSRLPTEEFRGDSHYALQVCIVLHGAAEVVFEDYTRIYRSGELWWNMCWEAHAYRFVGKHTFVVAVNLDVEQLGACSPFGDCNWLMPFVAETSRRFCPSEEKDLAYVRQTGRLLYHLYRKRPSNWRILSWLRIHELLLLAIRRMDAQDLPMDREKPSGESKSSFTRIRYALNKVWSAETRPPSLSAAARMCSLSPSRFSELFRKTMGVSYGKFAIRVRMASAAKDLLSGHFSLEEIAQKWGFFDSAHFCHSFKQFYHVSPRQFVTRKLAGDL
;
A
#
# COMPACT_ATOMS: atom_id res chain seq x y z
N MET A 1 17.12 20.12 11.25
CA MET A 1 16.41 19.15 10.37
C MET A 1 17.19 17.86 10.43
N THR A 2 16.56 16.78 10.87
CA THR A 2 17.20 15.45 10.90
C THR A 2 17.27 14.94 9.48
N ASP A 3 18.47 14.56 9.04
CA ASP A 3 18.70 14.09 7.67
C ASP A 3 18.52 12.56 7.63
N LEU A 4 17.49 12.08 6.92
CA LEU A 4 17.22 10.65 6.75
C LEU A 4 18.44 9.90 6.18
N LEU A 5 19.28 10.57 5.39
CA LEU A 5 20.51 9.97 4.82
C LEU A 5 21.51 9.51 5.89
N ARG A 6 21.40 10.03 7.12
CA ARG A 6 22.26 9.64 8.26
C ARG A 6 21.66 8.52 9.10
N ILE A 7 20.43 8.10 8.84
CA ILE A 7 19.76 7.05 9.58
C ILE A 7 19.90 5.74 8.82
N LYS A 8 20.30 4.69 9.51
CA LYS A 8 20.32 3.34 8.92
C LYS A 8 18.88 2.91 8.64
N VAL A 9 18.56 2.75 7.36
CA VAL A 9 17.25 2.26 6.90
C VAL A 9 17.36 0.78 6.58
N GLU A 10 16.59 -0.05 7.25
CA GLU A 10 16.51 -1.49 7.01
C GLU A 10 15.44 -1.77 5.94
N LYS A 11 15.78 -2.62 4.97
CA LYS A 11 14.81 -3.08 3.96
C LYS A 11 14.13 -4.34 4.44
N GLN A 12 12.81 -4.29 4.50
CA GLN A 12 12.01 -5.42 4.97
C GLN A 12 10.99 -5.87 3.91
N MET A 13 10.77 -7.17 3.86
CA MET A 13 9.62 -7.75 3.17
C MET A 13 8.60 -8.13 4.23
N HIS A 14 7.32 -7.93 3.93
CA HIS A 14 6.24 -8.47 4.75
C HIS A 14 5.76 -9.80 4.13
N PRO A 15 6.38 -10.95 4.46
CA PRO A 15 6.04 -12.24 3.85
C PRO A 15 4.63 -12.71 4.22
N ASP A 16 4.09 -12.20 5.32
CA ASP A 16 2.74 -12.52 5.79
C ASP A 16 1.63 -11.79 5.03
N LEU A 17 1.98 -10.74 4.25
CA LEU A 17 1.04 -10.07 3.38
C LEU A 17 0.87 -10.86 2.09
N THR A 18 -0.31 -11.38 1.91
CA THR A 18 -0.69 -12.18 0.73
C THR A 18 -2.09 -11.79 0.28
N ILE A 19 -2.50 -12.29 -0.90
CA ILE A 19 -3.89 -12.15 -1.37
C ILE A 19 -4.93 -12.63 -0.36
N LEU A 20 -4.53 -13.51 0.55
CA LEU A 20 -5.39 -14.13 1.57
C LEU A 20 -5.29 -13.45 2.93
N SER A 21 -4.21 -12.72 3.13
CA SER A 21 -3.96 -11.87 4.29
C SER A 21 -3.56 -10.49 3.78
N PRO A 22 -4.52 -9.70 3.26
CA PRO A 22 -4.23 -8.44 2.58
C PRO A 22 -3.80 -7.32 3.53
N PHE A 23 -3.81 -7.58 4.81
CA PHE A 23 -3.32 -6.67 5.85
C PHE A 23 -2.73 -7.43 7.03
N ASP A 24 -1.86 -6.75 7.73
CA ASP A 24 -1.37 -7.12 9.06
C ASP A 24 -1.45 -5.90 9.99
N ILE A 25 -1.58 -6.16 11.28
CA ILE A 25 -1.63 -5.12 12.31
C ILE A 25 -0.51 -5.36 13.30
N ALA A 26 0.39 -4.41 13.41
CA ALA A 26 1.43 -4.37 14.41
C ALA A 26 1.15 -3.27 15.44
N SER A 27 1.80 -3.34 16.59
CA SER A 27 1.72 -2.27 17.57
C SER A 27 3.04 -2.12 18.30
N GLU A 28 3.38 -0.90 18.62
CA GLU A 28 4.57 -0.58 19.35
C GLU A 28 4.26 0.34 20.53
N TYR A 29 4.87 0.03 21.67
CA TYR A 29 4.71 0.79 22.89
C TYR A 29 6.08 1.14 23.48
N SER A 30 6.26 2.38 23.88
CA SER A 30 7.41 2.81 24.69
C SER A 30 6.95 3.65 25.88
N ARG A 31 7.47 3.30 27.05
CA ARG A 31 7.20 4.05 28.28
C ARG A 31 7.91 5.41 28.31
N LEU A 32 9.10 5.47 27.71
CA LEU A 32 9.96 6.66 27.66
C LEU A 32 10.21 7.07 26.21
N PRO A 33 10.58 8.32 25.97
CA PRO A 33 11.10 8.74 24.67
C PRO A 33 12.29 7.87 24.25
N THR A 34 12.45 7.65 22.95
CA THR A 34 13.61 6.96 22.37
C THR A 34 14.58 7.98 21.80
N GLU A 35 15.89 7.77 22.03
CA GLU A 35 16.92 8.70 21.53
C GLU A 35 17.21 8.46 20.05
N GLU A 36 17.26 7.18 19.64
CA GLU A 36 17.60 6.78 18.30
C GLU A 36 16.37 6.66 17.39
N PHE A 37 16.57 7.01 16.12
CA PHE A 37 15.61 6.75 15.06
C PHE A 37 15.68 5.31 14.59
N ARG A 38 14.52 4.71 14.39
CA ARG A 38 14.38 3.43 13.69
C ARG A 38 14.03 3.72 12.25
N GLY A 39 14.94 3.39 11.33
CA GLY A 39 14.76 3.56 9.90
C GLY A 39 14.23 2.28 9.26
N ASP A 40 13.20 2.41 8.43
CA ASP A 40 12.55 1.31 7.75
C ASP A 40 12.22 1.64 6.29
N SER A 41 12.17 0.60 5.45
CA SER A 41 11.71 0.67 4.07
C SER A 41 11.17 -0.71 3.69
N HIS A 42 9.87 -0.85 3.54
CA HIS A 42 9.22 -2.15 3.38
C HIS A 42 8.31 -2.22 2.14
N TYR A 43 8.07 -3.46 1.66
CA TYR A 43 7.12 -3.72 0.57
C TYR A 43 5.70 -3.89 1.14
N ALA A 44 5.18 -2.81 1.70
CA ALA A 44 3.79 -2.70 2.10
C ALA A 44 3.39 -1.22 2.05
N LEU A 45 2.11 -0.95 1.85
CA LEU A 45 1.53 0.32 2.25
C LEU A 45 1.33 0.27 3.75
N GLN A 46 1.64 1.35 4.45
CA GLN A 46 1.47 1.35 5.90
C GLN A 46 0.77 2.63 6.36
N VAL A 47 -0.18 2.48 7.27
CA VAL A 47 -0.71 3.60 8.04
C VAL A 47 -0.42 3.39 9.51
N CYS A 48 0.20 4.36 10.12
CA CYS A 48 0.55 4.35 11.54
C CYS A 48 -0.31 5.36 12.30
N ILE A 49 -1.02 4.89 13.32
CA ILE A 49 -1.95 5.68 14.13
C ILE A 49 -1.37 5.86 15.53
N VAL A 50 -1.20 7.09 15.99
CA VAL A 50 -0.77 7.39 17.34
C VAL A 50 -1.98 7.33 18.27
N LEU A 51 -2.06 6.32 19.11
CA LEU A 51 -3.14 6.18 20.08
C LEU A 51 -2.88 6.97 21.36
N HIS A 52 -1.60 7.10 21.75
CA HIS A 52 -1.14 7.85 22.91
C HIS A 52 0.28 8.35 22.70
N GLY A 53 0.65 9.45 23.37
CA GLY A 53 2.00 10.02 23.30
C GLY A 53 2.27 10.76 22.00
N ALA A 54 3.51 10.68 21.51
CA ALA A 54 3.94 11.35 20.29
C ALA A 54 5.15 10.62 19.64
N ALA A 55 5.18 10.64 18.31
CA ALA A 55 6.26 10.11 17.50
C ALA A 55 6.77 11.18 16.53
N GLU A 56 8.08 11.35 16.44
CA GLU A 56 8.72 12.13 15.37
C GLU A 56 9.02 11.20 14.21
N VAL A 57 8.58 11.60 13.02
CA VAL A 57 8.74 10.81 11.79
C VAL A 57 9.50 11.65 10.77
N VAL A 58 10.50 11.04 10.16
CA VAL A 58 11.40 11.64 9.17
C VAL A 58 11.24 10.91 7.84
N PHE A 59 10.90 11.64 6.80
CA PHE A 59 10.94 11.24 5.40
C PHE A 59 12.12 11.94 4.69
N GLU A 60 12.35 11.64 3.42
CA GLU A 60 13.43 12.26 2.65
C GLU A 60 13.29 13.79 2.59
N ASP A 61 12.07 14.28 2.45
CA ASP A 61 11.74 15.69 2.22
C ASP A 61 10.89 16.35 3.33
N TYR A 62 10.51 15.58 4.36
CA TYR A 62 9.55 16.02 5.36
C TYR A 62 9.82 15.43 6.73
N THR A 63 9.69 16.24 7.76
CA THR A 63 9.79 15.81 9.17
C THR A 63 8.62 16.40 9.95
N ARG A 64 7.96 15.57 10.76
CA ARG A 64 6.85 16.00 11.61
C ARG A 64 6.74 15.17 12.89
N ILE A 65 6.27 15.82 13.96
CA ILE A 65 5.84 15.13 15.19
C ILE A 65 4.34 14.89 15.10
N TYR A 66 3.96 13.62 15.18
CA TYR A 66 2.59 13.15 15.22
C TYR A 66 2.16 12.85 16.64
N ARG A 67 0.95 13.31 17.02
CA ARG A 67 0.40 13.18 18.38
C ARG A 67 -0.83 12.29 18.41
N SER A 68 -1.34 12.02 19.60
CA SER A 68 -2.52 11.16 19.81
C SER A 68 -3.71 11.58 18.93
N GLY A 69 -4.21 10.66 18.13
CA GLY A 69 -5.27 10.86 17.13
C GLY A 69 -4.75 11.20 15.76
N GLU A 70 -3.49 11.62 15.61
CA GLU A 70 -2.87 11.81 14.31
C GLU A 70 -2.34 10.49 13.74
N LEU A 71 -2.07 10.50 12.44
CA LEU A 71 -1.56 9.35 11.71
C LEU A 71 -0.61 9.79 10.59
N TRP A 72 0.24 8.86 10.16
CA TRP A 72 1.06 9.04 8.97
C TRP A 72 0.94 7.83 8.04
N TRP A 73 1.32 8.04 6.80
CA TRP A 73 1.22 7.08 5.71
C TRP A 73 2.60 6.83 5.13
N ASN A 74 2.94 5.56 4.95
CA ASN A 74 4.17 5.15 4.28
C ASN A 74 3.82 4.40 3.00
N MET A 75 4.45 4.80 1.91
CA MET A 75 4.33 4.09 0.64
C MET A 75 5.29 2.91 0.58
N CYS A 76 4.98 1.94 -0.30
CA CYS A 76 5.90 0.84 -0.59
C CYS A 76 7.31 1.34 -0.91
N TRP A 77 8.31 0.79 -0.24
CA TRP A 77 9.72 1.14 -0.39
C TRP A 77 10.06 2.61 -0.15
N GLU A 78 9.18 3.37 0.44
CA GLU A 78 9.50 4.72 0.89
C GLU A 78 10.34 4.63 2.16
N ALA A 79 11.57 5.15 2.08
CA ALA A 79 12.44 5.22 3.24
C ALA A 79 11.87 6.21 4.25
N HIS A 80 11.68 5.78 5.46
CA HIS A 80 11.22 6.58 6.57
C HIS A 80 11.90 6.17 7.86
N ALA A 81 11.91 7.06 8.83
CA ALA A 81 12.41 6.74 10.15
C ALA A 81 11.53 7.41 11.21
N TYR A 82 11.43 6.81 12.38
CA TYR A 82 10.67 7.36 13.48
C TYR A 82 11.36 7.13 14.81
N ARG A 83 11.04 7.97 15.77
CA ARG A 83 11.35 7.79 17.19
C ARG A 83 10.19 8.27 18.06
N PHE A 84 10.09 7.75 19.25
CA PHE A 84 9.11 8.21 20.22
C PHE A 84 9.64 9.40 21.02
N VAL A 85 8.91 10.51 20.95
CA VAL A 85 9.29 11.75 21.67
C VAL A 85 8.38 12.03 22.87
N GLY A 86 7.25 11.32 22.97
CA GLY A 86 6.33 11.39 24.11
C GLY A 86 6.53 10.25 25.10
N LYS A 87 6.14 10.47 26.37
CA LYS A 87 6.01 9.40 27.35
C LYS A 87 4.80 8.54 27.04
N HIS A 88 4.88 7.23 27.37
CA HIS A 88 3.80 6.27 27.14
C HIS A 88 3.29 6.27 25.70
N THR A 89 4.18 6.42 24.72
CA THR A 89 3.79 6.45 23.32
C THR A 89 3.32 5.07 22.86
N PHE A 90 2.14 5.03 22.24
CA PHE A 90 1.55 3.82 21.69
C PHE A 90 1.09 4.07 20.27
N VAL A 91 1.64 3.31 19.34
CA VAL A 91 1.36 3.40 17.91
C VAL A 91 0.81 2.05 17.43
N VAL A 92 -0.20 2.10 16.59
CA VAL A 92 -0.73 0.95 15.84
C VAL A 92 -0.39 1.15 14.38
N ALA A 93 0.33 0.20 13.81
CA ALA A 93 0.67 0.17 12.39
C ALA A 93 -0.20 -0.85 11.67
N VAL A 94 -0.81 -0.45 10.56
CA VAL A 94 -1.55 -1.31 9.65
C VAL A 94 -0.76 -1.41 8.35
N ASN A 95 -0.25 -2.58 8.07
CA ASN A 95 0.43 -2.90 6.83
C ASN A 95 -0.57 -3.45 5.83
N LEU A 96 -0.56 -2.98 4.60
CA LEU A 96 -1.51 -3.34 3.55
C LEU A 96 -0.78 -3.86 2.32
N ASP A 97 -1.29 -4.95 1.78
CA ASP A 97 -0.87 -5.44 0.48
C ASP A 97 -1.31 -4.45 -0.62
N VAL A 98 -0.35 -3.91 -1.34
CA VAL A 98 -0.60 -2.87 -2.35
C VAL A 98 -1.44 -3.39 -3.52
N GLU A 99 -1.27 -4.66 -3.89
CA GLU A 99 -1.98 -5.27 -5.01
C GLU A 99 -3.45 -5.51 -4.66
N GLN A 100 -3.72 -5.89 -3.40
CA GLN A 100 -5.08 -6.12 -2.92
C GLN A 100 -5.86 -4.84 -2.70
N LEU A 101 -5.21 -3.79 -2.20
CA LEU A 101 -5.85 -2.51 -2.01
C LEU A 101 -6.31 -1.91 -3.34
N GLY A 102 -5.49 -2.02 -4.39
CA GLY A 102 -5.85 -1.58 -5.74
C GLY A 102 -7.01 -2.36 -6.37
N ALA A 103 -7.21 -3.62 -5.95
CA ALA A 103 -8.26 -4.50 -6.46
C ALA A 103 -9.61 -4.37 -5.73
N CYS A 104 -9.70 -3.57 -4.66
CA CYS A 104 -10.83 -3.60 -3.72
C CYS A 104 -12.08 -2.87 -4.17
N SER A 105 -12.02 -1.98 -5.16
CA SER A 105 -13.20 -1.24 -5.59
C SER A 105 -13.83 -1.86 -6.83
N PRO A 106 -15.08 -2.36 -6.75
CA PRO A 106 -15.87 -2.66 -7.93
C PRO A 106 -16.33 -1.38 -8.66
N PHE A 107 -16.18 -0.23 -8.00
CA PHE A 107 -16.51 1.08 -8.54
C PHE A 107 -15.18 1.76 -8.90
N GLY A 108 -14.98 2.06 -10.19
CA GLY A 108 -13.72 2.62 -10.71
C GLY A 108 -13.40 4.07 -10.32
N ASP A 109 -14.17 4.64 -9.39
CA ASP A 109 -14.16 6.06 -9.02
C ASP A 109 -13.37 6.39 -7.75
N CYS A 110 -12.82 5.40 -7.05
CA CYS A 110 -12.10 5.59 -5.81
C CYS A 110 -10.61 5.23 -5.94
N ASN A 111 -9.73 6.21 -5.75
CA ASN A 111 -8.28 5.99 -5.70
C ASN A 111 -7.82 5.68 -4.28
N TRP A 112 -7.91 4.42 -3.88
CA TRP A 112 -7.50 3.93 -2.55
C TRP A 112 -6.03 4.22 -2.18
N LEU A 113 -5.18 4.46 -3.18
CA LEU A 113 -3.76 4.70 -2.99
C LEU A 113 -3.43 6.17 -2.71
N MET A 114 -4.40 7.07 -2.95
CA MET A 114 -4.20 8.51 -2.82
C MET A 114 -3.54 8.92 -1.49
N PRO A 115 -3.94 8.41 -0.30
CA PRO A 115 -3.32 8.80 0.95
C PRO A 115 -1.82 8.44 1.06
N PHE A 116 -1.38 7.41 0.32
CA PHE A 116 0.00 6.94 0.34
C PHE A 116 0.88 7.63 -0.70
N VAL A 117 0.28 7.99 -1.84
CA VAL A 117 1.01 8.44 -3.04
C VAL A 117 1.13 9.96 -3.17
N ALA A 118 0.40 10.72 -2.37
CA ALA A 118 0.54 12.16 -2.29
C ALA A 118 1.94 12.54 -1.76
N GLU A 119 2.38 13.77 -2.04
CA GLU A 119 3.56 14.32 -1.39
C GLU A 119 3.44 14.19 0.14
N THR A 120 4.51 13.82 0.82
CA THR A 120 4.51 13.49 2.25
C THR A 120 3.89 14.58 3.12
N SER A 121 4.16 15.84 2.81
CA SER A 121 3.60 17.02 3.51
C SER A 121 2.10 17.25 3.28
N ARG A 122 1.53 16.63 2.23
CA ARG A 122 0.12 16.80 1.80
C ARG A 122 -0.74 15.57 2.11
N ARG A 123 -0.16 14.50 2.64
CA ARG A 123 -0.92 13.32 3.06
C ARG A 123 -1.87 13.69 4.18
N PHE A 124 -3.04 13.07 4.16
CA PHE A 124 -4.05 13.33 5.19
C PHE A 124 -3.47 13.08 6.58
N CYS A 125 -3.62 14.09 7.42
CA CYS A 125 -3.42 13.98 8.86
C CYS A 125 -4.55 14.76 9.55
N PRO A 126 -5.29 14.14 10.48
CA PRO A 126 -6.40 14.80 11.15
C PRO A 126 -5.96 16.05 11.88
N SER A 127 -6.79 17.10 11.79
CA SER A 127 -6.62 18.37 12.56
C SER A 127 -7.87 18.76 13.32
N GLU A 128 -9.05 18.31 12.86
CA GLU A 128 -10.32 18.56 13.54
C GLU A 128 -10.56 17.51 14.63
N GLU A 129 -11.07 17.93 15.80
CA GLU A 129 -11.26 17.02 16.95
C GLU A 129 -12.14 15.80 16.62
N LYS A 130 -13.15 15.96 15.77
CA LYS A 130 -13.97 14.84 15.30
C LYS A 130 -13.18 13.78 14.55
N ASP A 131 -12.24 14.21 13.69
CA ASP A 131 -11.41 13.29 12.90
C ASP A 131 -10.31 12.66 13.78
N LEU A 132 -9.72 13.44 14.69
CA LEU A 132 -8.78 12.93 15.71
C LEU A 132 -9.43 11.86 16.59
N ALA A 133 -10.66 12.11 17.06
CA ALA A 133 -11.42 11.16 17.86
C ALA A 133 -11.75 9.88 17.06
N TYR A 134 -12.19 10.04 15.81
CA TYR A 134 -12.49 8.93 14.92
C TYR A 134 -11.26 8.05 14.65
N VAL A 135 -10.11 8.67 14.33
CA VAL A 135 -8.86 7.95 14.08
C VAL A 135 -8.39 7.21 15.33
N ARG A 136 -8.43 7.86 16.51
CA ARG A 136 -8.13 7.17 17.79
C ARG A 136 -9.03 5.97 18.04
N GLN A 137 -10.33 6.14 17.84
CA GLN A 137 -11.30 5.05 18.03
C GLN A 137 -11.04 3.90 17.05
N THR A 138 -10.83 4.21 15.79
CA THR A 138 -10.51 3.22 14.74
C THR A 138 -9.25 2.46 15.08
N GLY A 139 -8.16 3.13 15.45
CA GLY A 139 -6.91 2.48 15.83
C GLY A 139 -7.06 1.57 17.06
N ARG A 140 -7.80 2.01 18.09
CA ARG A 140 -8.10 1.17 19.27
C ARG A 140 -8.91 -0.07 18.90
N LEU A 141 -9.90 0.08 18.03
CA LEU A 141 -10.72 -1.04 17.56
C LEU A 141 -9.90 -2.03 16.75
N LEU A 142 -9.07 -1.57 15.80
CA LEU A 142 -8.18 -2.41 15.01
C LEU A 142 -7.21 -3.19 15.90
N TYR A 143 -6.60 -2.53 16.88
CA TYR A 143 -5.73 -3.19 17.86
C TYR A 143 -6.49 -4.24 18.67
N HIS A 144 -7.70 -3.93 19.15
CA HIS A 144 -8.52 -4.86 19.91
C HIS A 144 -8.93 -6.09 19.06
N LEU A 145 -9.41 -5.88 17.84
CA LEU A 145 -9.76 -6.94 16.89
C LEU A 145 -8.57 -7.86 16.63
N TYR A 146 -7.39 -7.30 16.41
CA TYR A 146 -6.18 -8.06 16.18
C TYR A 146 -5.75 -8.88 17.41
N ARG A 147 -5.83 -8.29 18.60
CA ARG A 147 -5.44 -8.96 19.85
C ARG A 147 -6.41 -10.06 20.30
N LYS A 148 -7.70 -9.84 20.15
CA LYS A 148 -8.75 -10.75 20.62
C LYS A 148 -9.20 -11.75 19.56
N ARG A 149 -9.03 -11.42 18.29
CA ARG A 149 -9.42 -12.24 17.13
C ARG A 149 -10.82 -12.86 17.26
N PRO A 150 -11.88 -12.07 17.56
CA PRO A 150 -13.24 -12.59 17.59
C PRO A 150 -13.63 -13.13 16.21
N SER A 151 -14.76 -13.87 16.14
CA SER A 151 -15.30 -14.30 14.84
C SER A 151 -15.38 -13.12 13.88
N ASN A 152 -14.99 -13.34 12.62
CA ASN A 152 -15.00 -12.32 11.56
C ASN A 152 -14.06 -11.10 11.80
N TRP A 153 -13.08 -11.18 12.70
CA TRP A 153 -12.19 -10.07 13.01
C TRP A 153 -11.48 -9.51 11.79
N ARG A 154 -11.11 -10.37 10.82
CA ARG A 154 -10.45 -9.95 9.58
C ARG A 154 -11.34 -9.05 8.73
N ILE A 155 -12.61 -9.46 8.52
CA ILE A 155 -13.55 -8.66 7.73
C ILE A 155 -13.92 -7.35 8.44
N LEU A 156 -14.09 -7.40 9.76
CA LEU A 156 -14.34 -6.20 10.56
C LEU A 156 -13.16 -5.22 10.48
N SER A 157 -11.92 -5.71 10.59
CA SER A 157 -10.72 -4.87 10.44
C SER A 157 -10.62 -4.29 9.03
N TRP A 158 -10.88 -5.11 8.00
CA TRP A 158 -10.84 -4.69 6.60
C TRP A 158 -11.82 -3.55 6.30
N LEU A 159 -13.05 -3.67 6.79
CA LEU A 159 -14.05 -2.61 6.66
C LEU A 159 -13.62 -1.31 7.37
N ARG A 160 -13.04 -1.40 8.58
CA ARG A 160 -12.54 -0.23 9.30
C ARG A 160 -11.35 0.44 8.61
N ILE A 161 -10.48 -0.34 8.01
CA ILE A 161 -9.37 0.18 7.21
C ILE A 161 -9.92 0.96 6.00
N HIS A 162 -10.92 0.43 5.29
CA HIS A 162 -11.52 1.12 4.15
C HIS A 162 -12.28 2.39 4.54
N GLU A 163 -12.98 2.40 5.67
CA GLU A 163 -13.60 3.61 6.20
C GLU A 163 -12.56 4.70 6.51
N LEU A 164 -11.41 4.31 7.09
CA LEU A 164 -10.31 5.25 7.35
C LEU A 164 -9.71 5.80 6.05
N LEU A 165 -9.52 4.95 5.05
CA LEU A 165 -9.05 5.35 3.72
C LEU A 165 -10.04 6.32 3.04
N LEU A 166 -11.34 6.04 3.11
CA LEU A 166 -12.38 6.91 2.57
C LEU A 166 -12.39 8.28 3.27
N LEU A 167 -12.22 8.31 4.59
CA LEU A 167 -12.08 9.58 5.31
C LEU A 167 -10.89 10.37 4.77
N ALA A 168 -9.73 9.73 4.64
CA ALA A 168 -8.53 10.37 4.14
C ALA A 168 -8.73 10.91 2.72
N ILE A 169 -9.26 10.11 1.81
CA ILE A 169 -9.52 10.50 0.41
C ILE A 169 -10.46 11.71 0.36
N ARG A 170 -11.61 11.66 1.06
CA ARG A 170 -12.59 12.76 1.08
C ARG A 170 -12.01 14.05 1.63
N ARG A 171 -11.13 13.98 2.63
CA ARG A 171 -10.46 15.15 3.20
C ARG A 171 -9.41 15.73 2.25
N MET A 172 -8.73 14.87 1.50
CA MET A 172 -7.74 15.29 0.50
C MET A 172 -8.41 15.87 -0.74
N ASP A 173 -9.53 15.30 -1.22
CA ASP A 173 -10.34 15.84 -2.33
C ASP A 173 -10.89 17.24 -2.00
N ALA A 174 -11.35 17.43 -0.75
CA ALA A 174 -11.87 18.73 -0.29
C ALA A 174 -10.79 19.83 -0.23
N GLN A 175 -9.51 19.49 -0.33
CA GLN A 175 -8.38 20.42 -0.36
C GLN A 175 -7.92 20.80 -1.77
N ASP A 176 -8.76 20.58 -2.81
CA ASP A 176 -8.43 20.83 -4.22
C ASP A 176 -7.09 20.21 -4.66
N LEU A 177 -6.80 19.00 -4.18
CA LEU A 177 -5.69 18.23 -4.73
C LEU A 177 -6.09 17.84 -6.16
N PRO A 178 -5.33 18.25 -7.20
CA PRO A 178 -5.68 17.92 -8.58
C PRO A 178 -5.67 16.40 -8.76
N MET A 179 -6.86 15.83 -8.75
CA MET A 179 -7.11 14.44 -9.10
C MET A 179 -7.28 14.33 -10.62
N ASP A 180 -6.33 13.69 -11.26
CA ASP A 180 -6.46 12.99 -12.56
C ASP A 180 -6.99 13.74 -13.80
N ARG A 181 -6.89 15.05 -13.91
CA ARG A 181 -7.26 15.71 -15.17
C ARG A 181 -6.12 16.13 -16.08
N GLU A 182 -4.88 16.07 -15.64
CA GLU A 182 -3.76 16.50 -16.47
C GLU A 182 -2.67 15.44 -16.59
N LYS A 183 -2.28 15.16 -17.84
CA LYS A 183 -0.98 14.54 -18.14
C LYS A 183 0.08 15.35 -17.42
N PRO A 184 1.05 14.72 -16.75
CA PRO A 184 2.10 15.45 -16.05
C PRO A 184 2.82 16.39 -17.04
N SER A 185 2.52 17.68 -16.95
CA SER A 185 3.33 18.72 -17.59
C SER A 185 4.73 18.66 -16.98
N GLY A 186 5.77 18.77 -17.82
CA GLY A 186 7.15 18.37 -17.55
C GLY A 186 7.92 18.89 -16.34
N GLU A 187 7.27 19.55 -15.37
CA GLU A 187 7.91 20.20 -14.21
C GLU A 187 7.53 19.70 -12.83
N SER A 188 6.87 18.54 -12.72
CA SER A 188 6.57 17.97 -11.39
C SER A 188 7.85 17.60 -10.65
N LYS A 189 8.09 18.20 -9.50
CA LYS A 189 9.29 18.03 -8.67
C LYS A 189 9.42 16.64 -8.05
N SER A 190 8.32 15.92 -7.80
CA SER A 190 8.34 14.57 -7.21
C SER A 190 8.46 13.47 -8.26
N SER A 191 9.43 12.58 -8.05
CA SER A 191 9.62 11.36 -8.88
C SER A 191 8.37 10.50 -8.94
N PHE A 192 7.64 10.43 -7.83
CA PHE A 192 6.41 9.66 -7.72
C PHE A 192 5.28 10.22 -8.59
N THR A 193 5.03 11.52 -8.54
CA THR A 193 3.98 12.17 -9.35
C THR A 193 4.16 11.87 -10.84
N ARG A 194 5.40 11.73 -11.30
CA ARG A 194 5.71 11.42 -12.71
C ARG A 194 5.31 10.00 -13.12
N ILE A 195 5.37 9.02 -12.23
CA ILE A 195 5.01 7.62 -12.53
C ILE A 195 3.60 7.25 -12.08
N ARG A 196 2.93 8.11 -11.29
CA ARG A 196 1.60 7.87 -10.71
C ARG A 196 0.56 7.46 -11.75
N TYR A 197 0.55 8.10 -12.90
CA TYR A 197 -0.41 7.79 -13.95
C TYR A 197 -0.25 6.34 -14.48
N ALA A 198 0.98 5.89 -14.66
CA ALA A 198 1.24 4.50 -15.05
C ALA A 198 0.86 3.52 -13.92
N LEU A 199 1.13 3.87 -12.66
CA LEU A 199 0.73 3.06 -11.51
C LEU A 199 -0.78 2.88 -11.47
N ASN A 200 -1.55 3.97 -11.57
CA ASN A 200 -3.01 3.91 -11.57
C ASN A 200 -3.54 3.02 -12.71
N LYS A 201 -2.94 3.12 -13.90
CA LYS A 201 -3.33 2.28 -15.05
C LYS A 201 -2.98 0.81 -14.88
N VAL A 202 -1.92 0.49 -14.15
CA VAL A 202 -1.59 -0.90 -13.82
C VAL A 202 -2.58 -1.46 -12.82
N TRP A 203 -2.92 -0.71 -11.77
CA TRP A 203 -3.83 -1.18 -10.72
C TRP A 203 -5.29 -1.25 -11.15
N SER A 204 -5.74 -0.32 -12.00
CA SER A 204 -7.08 -0.35 -12.58
C SER A 204 -7.21 -1.27 -13.80
N ALA A 205 -6.17 -2.03 -14.13
CA ALA A 205 -6.21 -2.91 -15.29
C ALA A 205 -7.17 -4.09 -15.05
N GLU A 206 -8.17 -4.22 -15.90
CA GLU A 206 -9.09 -5.37 -15.92
C GLU A 206 -8.54 -6.53 -16.75
N THR A 207 -7.43 -6.30 -17.42
CA THR A 207 -6.71 -7.25 -18.26
C THR A 207 -5.21 -7.05 -18.08
N ARG A 208 -4.39 -7.59 -19.01
CA ARG A 208 -2.93 -7.46 -18.97
C ARG A 208 -2.48 -6.00 -18.74
N PRO A 209 -1.66 -5.74 -17.71
CA PRO A 209 -1.07 -4.42 -17.48
C PRO A 209 -0.30 -3.87 -18.69
N PRO A 210 -0.18 -2.54 -18.82
CA PRO A 210 0.59 -1.91 -19.89
C PRO A 210 2.02 -2.44 -19.98
N SER A 211 2.57 -2.50 -21.19
CA SER A 211 4.01 -2.78 -21.36
C SER A 211 4.86 -1.64 -20.80
N LEU A 212 6.14 -1.90 -20.52
CA LEU A 212 7.09 -0.87 -20.08
C LEU A 212 7.08 0.37 -21.00
N SER A 213 7.10 0.15 -22.31
CA SER A 213 7.10 1.24 -23.30
C SER A 213 5.77 2.01 -23.29
N ALA A 214 4.65 1.32 -23.08
CA ALA A 214 3.35 1.98 -22.97
C ALA A 214 3.26 2.80 -21.67
N ALA A 215 3.69 2.24 -20.55
CA ALA A 215 3.73 2.94 -19.26
C ALA A 215 4.64 4.18 -19.30
N ALA A 216 5.80 4.07 -19.93
CA ALA A 216 6.72 5.19 -20.12
C ALA A 216 6.08 6.31 -20.96
N ARG A 217 5.42 5.97 -22.08
CA ARG A 217 4.68 6.95 -22.90
C ARG A 217 3.57 7.64 -22.14
N MET A 218 2.83 6.91 -21.29
CA MET A 218 1.77 7.48 -20.44
C MET A 218 2.32 8.54 -19.48
N CYS A 219 3.57 8.40 -19.07
CA CYS A 219 4.27 9.34 -18.18
C CYS A 219 5.10 10.41 -18.94
N SER A 220 5.02 10.46 -20.27
CA SER A 220 5.85 11.34 -21.12
C SER A 220 7.36 11.16 -20.87
N LEU A 221 7.79 9.90 -20.65
CA LEU A 221 9.19 9.53 -20.40
C LEU A 221 9.70 8.54 -21.44
N SER A 222 11.02 8.53 -21.65
CA SER A 222 11.66 7.42 -22.36
C SER A 222 11.59 6.13 -21.52
N PRO A 223 11.59 4.93 -22.13
CA PRO A 223 11.59 3.66 -21.40
C PRO A 223 12.72 3.54 -20.38
N SER A 224 13.92 4.00 -20.72
CA SER A 224 15.09 3.99 -19.81
C SER A 224 14.86 4.89 -18.61
N ARG A 225 14.42 6.13 -18.84
CA ARG A 225 14.16 7.10 -17.76
C ARG A 225 13.00 6.66 -16.86
N PHE A 226 11.95 6.10 -17.46
CA PHE A 226 10.84 5.53 -16.69
C PHE A 226 11.31 4.35 -15.83
N SER A 227 12.11 3.42 -16.39
CA SER A 227 12.63 2.26 -15.63
C SER A 227 13.49 2.68 -14.45
N GLU A 228 14.39 3.64 -14.66
CA GLU A 228 15.24 4.20 -13.60
C GLU A 228 14.38 4.84 -12.49
N LEU A 229 13.49 5.74 -12.89
CA LEU A 229 12.63 6.47 -11.98
C LEU A 229 11.70 5.53 -11.21
N PHE A 230 11.08 4.58 -11.92
CA PHE A 230 10.20 3.59 -11.32
C PHE A 230 10.94 2.74 -10.28
N ARG A 231 12.14 2.24 -10.66
CA ARG A 231 12.95 1.44 -9.72
C ARG A 231 13.43 2.25 -8.51
N LYS A 232 13.80 3.51 -8.72
CA LYS A 232 14.19 4.41 -7.62
C LYS A 232 13.01 4.65 -6.67
N THR A 233 11.80 4.86 -7.21
CA THR A 233 10.61 5.21 -6.44
C THR A 233 9.96 3.99 -5.79
N MET A 234 9.83 2.88 -6.54
CA MET A 234 9.11 1.68 -6.10
C MET A 234 10.03 0.58 -5.54
N GLY A 235 11.34 0.75 -5.57
CA GLY A 235 12.32 -0.23 -5.11
C GLY A 235 12.41 -1.51 -5.95
N VAL A 236 11.47 -1.72 -6.88
CA VAL A 236 11.39 -2.88 -7.77
C VAL A 236 11.30 -2.43 -9.23
N SER A 237 11.70 -3.29 -10.18
CA SER A 237 11.51 -2.97 -11.60
C SER A 237 10.03 -2.99 -11.98
N TYR A 238 9.64 -2.17 -12.96
CA TYR A 238 8.27 -2.14 -13.49
C TYR A 238 7.78 -3.53 -13.93
N GLY A 239 8.65 -4.33 -14.56
CA GLY A 239 8.30 -5.69 -14.97
C GLY A 239 7.93 -6.60 -13.79
N LYS A 240 8.72 -6.56 -12.70
CA LYS A 240 8.40 -7.32 -11.48
C LYS A 240 7.11 -6.84 -10.84
N PHE A 241 6.89 -5.53 -10.79
CA PHE A 241 5.66 -4.94 -10.26
C PHE A 241 4.44 -5.36 -11.09
N ALA A 242 4.49 -5.21 -12.43
CA ALA A 242 3.40 -5.59 -13.32
C ALA A 242 3.07 -7.11 -13.27
N ILE A 243 4.08 -7.97 -13.11
CA ILE A 243 3.87 -9.40 -12.89
C ILE A 243 3.12 -9.66 -11.59
N ARG A 244 3.47 -8.97 -10.50
CA ARG A 244 2.78 -9.13 -9.20
C ARG A 244 1.31 -8.77 -9.29
N VAL A 245 0.99 -7.58 -9.83
CA VAL A 245 -0.40 -7.14 -10.04
C VAL A 245 -1.15 -8.15 -10.91
N ARG A 246 -0.54 -8.59 -12.00
CA ARG A 246 -1.11 -9.58 -12.92
C ARG A 246 -1.42 -10.91 -12.22
N MET A 247 -0.50 -11.41 -11.38
CA MET A 247 -0.69 -12.65 -10.62
C MET A 247 -1.77 -12.50 -9.54
N ALA A 248 -1.79 -11.38 -8.83
CA ALA A 248 -2.82 -11.11 -7.83
C ALA A 248 -4.22 -11.07 -8.44
N SER A 249 -4.36 -10.39 -9.57
CA SER A 249 -5.63 -10.30 -10.30
C SER A 249 -6.06 -11.64 -10.89
N ALA A 250 -5.12 -12.42 -11.45
CA ALA A 250 -5.41 -13.77 -11.95
C ALA A 250 -5.82 -14.73 -10.81
N ALA A 251 -5.21 -14.59 -9.63
CA ALA A 251 -5.59 -15.36 -8.44
C ALA A 251 -7.00 -15.00 -7.95
N LYS A 252 -7.40 -13.72 -8.05
CA LYS A 252 -8.77 -13.27 -7.73
C LYS A 252 -9.78 -13.91 -8.69
N ASP A 253 -9.52 -13.87 -10.00
CA ASP A 253 -10.38 -14.51 -11.00
C ASP A 253 -10.46 -16.03 -10.77
N LEU A 254 -9.37 -16.67 -10.44
CA LEU A 254 -9.30 -18.10 -10.09
C LEU A 254 -10.20 -18.43 -8.89
N LEU A 255 -10.16 -17.61 -7.84
CA LEU A 255 -10.97 -17.80 -6.62
C LEU A 255 -12.44 -17.49 -6.85
N SER A 256 -12.80 -16.66 -7.82
CA SER A 256 -14.18 -16.38 -8.16
C SER A 256 -14.92 -17.62 -8.75
N GLY A 257 -14.17 -18.55 -9.33
CA GLY A 257 -14.70 -19.75 -9.98
C GLY A 257 -15.48 -19.50 -11.28
N HIS A 258 -15.50 -18.24 -11.77
CA HIS A 258 -16.24 -17.86 -12.96
C HIS A 258 -15.47 -18.06 -14.27
N PHE A 259 -14.16 -18.27 -14.18
CA PHE A 259 -13.27 -18.36 -15.34
C PHE A 259 -12.51 -19.68 -15.34
N SER A 260 -12.36 -20.29 -16.52
CA SER A 260 -11.45 -21.39 -16.75
C SER A 260 -9.99 -20.92 -16.70
N LEU A 261 -9.05 -21.85 -16.54
CA LEU A 261 -7.61 -21.52 -16.58
C LEU A 261 -7.18 -20.91 -17.91
N GLU A 262 -7.82 -21.30 -19.01
CA GLU A 262 -7.55 -20.76 -20.35
C GLU A 262 -8.03 -19.31 -20.46
N GLU A 263 -9.25 -19.01 -20.01
CA GLU A 263 -9.79 -17.64 -19.98
C GLU A 263 -8.96 -16.73 -19.08
N ILE A 264 -8.51 -17.20 -17.92
CA ILE A 264 -7.61 -16.46 -17.04
C ILE A 264 -6.27 -16.19 -17.74
N ALA A 265 -5.69 -17.21 -18.38
CA ALA A 265 -4.45 -17.07 -19.11
C ALA A 265 -4.58 -16.02 -20.23
N GLN A 266 -5.62 -16.08 -21.03
CA GLN A 266 -5.89 -15.13 -22.11
C GLN A 266 -6.11 -13.71 -21.56
N LYS A 267 -7.00 -13.56 -20.58
CA LYS A 267 -7.36 -12.27 -19.97
C LYS A 267 -6.13 -11.54 -19.42
N TRP A 268 -5.26 -12.26 -18.72
CA TRP A 268 -4.07 -11.68 -18.09
C TRP A 268 -2.81 -11.77 -18.97
N GLY A 269 -2.96 -12.19 -20.25
CA GLY A 269 -1.91 -12.17 -21.26
C GLY A 269 -0.78 -13.16 -21.00
N PHE A 270 -1.08 -14.33 -20.46
CA PHE A 270 -0.20 -15.50 -20.53
C PHE A 270 -0.33 -16.14 -21.93
N PHE A 271 0.67 -16.90 -22.31
CA PHE A 271 0.70 -17.53 -23.62
C PHE A 271 -0.42 -18.57 -23.74
N ASP A 272 -0.56 -19.42 -22.72
CA ASP A 272 -1.59 -20.43 -22.57
C ASP A 272 -1.81 -20.77 -21.08
N SER A 273 -2.75 -21.67 -20.81
CA SER A 273 -3.03 -22.15 -19.45
C SER A 273 -1.85 -22.88 -18.79
N ALA A 274 -1.01 -23.57 -19.57
CA ALA A 274 0.18 -24.26 -19.06
C ALA A 274 1.24 -23.22 -18.58
N HIS A 275 1.49 -22.19 -19.39
CA HIS A 275 2.36 -21.07 -19.01
C HIS A 275 1.82 -20.32 -17.78
N PHE A 276 0.50 -20.11 -17.73
CA PHE A 276 -0.13 -19.53 -16.54
C PHE A 276 0.12 -20.39 -15.29
N CYS A 277 -0.19 -21.70 -15.35
CA CYS A 277 -0.01 -22.61 -14.23
C CYS A 277 1.44 -22.69 -13.75
N HIS A 278 2.39 -22.71 -14.67
CA HIS A 278 3.82 -22.70 -14.34
C HIS A 278 4.22 -21.40 -13.64
N SER A 279 3.86 -20.26 -14.21
CA SER A 279 4.15 -18.93 -13.65
C SER A 279 3.47 -18.73 -12.29
N PHE A 280 2.23 -19.20 -12.14
CA PHE A 280 1.48 -19.15 -10.90
C PHE A 280 2.16 -19.96 -9.79
N LYS A 281 2.60 -21.20 -10.13
CA LYS A 281 3.34 -22.07 -9.19
C LYS A 281 4.69 -21.47 -8.79
N GLN A 282 5.40 -20.83 -9.72
CA GLN A 282 6.63 -20.10 -9.39
C GLN A 282 6.38 -18.95 -8.44
N PHE A 283 5.26 -18.25 -8.60
CA PHE A 283 4.94 -17.06 -7.84
C PHE A 283 4.37 -17.37 -6.45
N TYR A 284 3.41 -18.30 -6.36
CA TYR A 284 2.71 -18.65 -5.11
C TYR A 284 3.22 -19.93 -4.46
N HIS A 285 4.21 -20.63 -5.04
CA HIS A 285 4.76 -21.90 -4.59
C HIS A 285 3.75 -23.05 -4.51
N VAL A 286 2.54 -22.86 -5.01
CA VAL A 286 1.48 -23.87 -5.13
C VAL A 286 0.81 -23.79 -6.50
N SER A 287 0.26 -24.90 -6.99
CA SER A 287 -0.50 -24.87 -8.24
C SER A 287 -1.82 -24.09 -8.08
N PRO A 288 -2.43 -23.57 -9.17
CA PRO A 288 -3.74 -22.94 -9.13
C PRO A 288 -4.80 -23.76 -8.41
N ARG A 289 -4.86 -25.07 -8.69
CA ARG A 289 -5.81 -25.99 -8.04
C ARG A 289 -5.56 -26.10 -6.54
N GLN A 290 -4.30 -26.28 -6.12
CA GLN A 290 -3.94 -26.35 -4.69
C GLN A 290 -4.24 -25.02 -3.99
N PHE A 291 -4.04 -23.89 -4.67
CA PHE A 291 -4.34 -22.58 -4.13
C PHE A 291 -5.83 -22.43 -3.81
N VAL A 292 -6.72 -22.81 -4.74
CA VAL A 292 -8.17 -22.80 -4.52
C VAL A 292 -8.56 -23.74 -3.37
N THR A 293 -8.06 -24.98 -3.38
CA THR A 293 -8.39 -25.98 -2.35
C THR A 293 -7.99 -25.51 -0.94
N ARG A 294 -6.77 -25.02 -0.76
CA ARG A 294 -6.29 -24.51 0.53
C ARG A 294 -7.08 -23.30 1.00
N LYS A 295 -7.47 -22.41 0.06
CA LYS A 295 -8.30 -21.26 0.37
C LYS A 295 -9.67 -21.67 0.89
N LEU A 296 -10.33 -22.63 0.24
CA LEU A 296 -11.64 -23.13 0.67
C LEU A 296 -11.56 -23.87 2.02
N ALA A 297 -10.43 -24.51 2.32
CA ALA A 297 -10.17 -25.18 3.59
C ALA A 297 -9.79 -24.23 4.74
N GLY A 298 -9.51 -22.94 4.44
CA GLY A 298 -9.05 -21.99 5.46
C GLY A 298 -7.58 -22.16 5.87
N ASP A 299 -6.78 -22.92 5.09
CA ASP A 299 -5.38 -23.27 5.38
C ASP A 299 -4.35 -22.29 4.77
N LEU A 300 -4.82 -21.15 4.27
CA LEU A 300 -3.97 -20.11 3.67
C LEU A 300 -4.38 -18.70 4.15
#